data_c0f50aebb12ca8921fd6891b997535fd
#
_entry.id   c0f50aebb12ca8921fd6891b997535fd
#
_cell.length_a   1.000
_cell.length_b   1.000
_cell.length_c   1.000
_cell.angle_alpha   90.00
_cell.angle_beta   90.00
_cell.angle_gamma   90.00
#
_symmetry.space_group_name_H-M   'P 1'
#
loop_
_entity.id
_entity.type
_entity.pdbx_description
1 polymer ?
#
loop_
_entity_poly.entity_id
_entity_poly.type
_entity_poly.pdbx_seq_one_letter_code
_entity_poly.pdbx_strand_id
1 'polypeptide(L)'
;MNSLKNAFSRENLLKNLNFFGELNLGLILTAVGIVYFKNPNHFAFGGTSGLSILLADLFPKINVGGFMWIINMILVVLGFVFLGVKTMGWTIFSSFALSFYVSICEWLYPSNASMSGDAMLDLVFAVFLPALGAAIVFDIGASTGGTDIVALILAKYTSMEIGKALMVSDILIVLAAAWRFGMGTGLYCILGLMGKSFVVDGAIENIRLRKVCTIMTANPQPILDFIIHDMNRSATVEKAYGAYTHHELSVLVTVLTRRQALQLRNFLRENDPQSFITIVNSSEIIGKGFRSFN
;
A
#
# COMPACT_ATOMS: atom_id res chain seq x y z
N MET A 1 10.82 34.33 -2.45
CA MET A 1 9.38 34.69 -2.30
C MET A 1 8.46 33.96 -3.29
N ASN A 2 8.92 33.61 -4.49
CA ASN A 2 8.13 32.83 -5.48
C ASN A 2 7.99 31.32 -5.14
N SER A 3 8.93 30.73 -4.43
CA SER A 3 8.84 29.31 -4.01
C SER A 3 7.77 29.05 -2.95
N LEU A 4 7.52 30.02 -2.05
CA LEU A 4 6.47 29.94 -1.05
C LEU A 4 5.07 30.13 -1.65
N LYS A 5 4.91 30.99 -2.67
CA LYS A 5 3.62 31.15 -3.37
C LYS A 5 3.21 29.90 -4.16
N ASN A 6 4.17 29.16 -4.74
CA ASN A 6 3.88 27.89 -5.43
C ASN A 6 3.54 26.75 -4.45
N ALA A 7 4.02 26.78 -3.22
CA ALA A 7 3.66 25.80 -2.19
C ALA A 7 2.18 25.92 -1.74
N PHE A 8 1.62 27.13 -1.80
CA PHE A 8 0.23 27.45 -1.43
C PHE A 8 -0.73 27.50 -2.61
N SER A 9 -0.36 26.98 -3.78
CA SER A 9 -1.33 26.85 -4.88
C SER A 9 -2.43 25.86 -4.48
N ARG A 10 -3.68 26.12 -4.89
CA ARG A 10 -4.85 25.28 -4.57
C ARG A 10 -4.63 23.80 -4.95
N GLU A 11 -3.90 23.53 -6.03
CA GLU A 11 -3.54 22.18 -6.46
C GLU A 11 -2.58 21.48 -5.50
N ASN A 12 -1.57 22.19 -4.98
CA ASN A 12 -0.61 21.63 -4.03
C ASN A 12 -1.25 21.41 -2.66
N LEU A 13 -2.16 22.27 -2.24
CA LEU A 13 -2.96 22.09 -1.03
C LEU A 13 -3.86 20.86 -1.12
N LEU A 14 -4.55 20.66 -2.24
CA LEU A 14 -5.40 19.48 -2.46
C LEU A 14 -4.58 18.18 -2.51
N LYS A 15 -3.40 18.19 -3.15
CA LYS A 15 -2.49 17.03 -3.16
C LYS A 15 -2.00 16.69 -1.77
N ASN A 16 -1.62 17.70 -0.98
CA ASN A 16 -1.17 17.47 0.41
C ASN A 16 -2.32 16.97 1.30
N LEU A 17 -3.53 17.51 1.16
CA LEU A 17 -4.72 17.06 1.88
C LEU A 17 -5.07 15.61 1.56
N ASN A 18 -5.04 15.23 0.27
CA ASN A 18 -5.27 13.84 -0.13
C ASN A 18 -4.20 12.91 0.43
N PHE A 19 -2.92 13.30 0.35
CA PHE A 19 -1.83 12.53 0.93
C PHE A 19 -2.03 12.29 2.44
N PHE A 20 -2.35 13.36 3.20
CA PHE A 20 -2.63 13.23 4.62
C PHE A 20 -3.87 12.39 4.90
N GLY A 21 -4.91 12.50 4.08
CA GLY A 21 -6.12 11.68 4.18
C GLY A 21 -5.82 10.20 3.99
N GLU A 22 -5.11 9.84 2.94
CA GLU A 22 -4.70 8.47 2.64
C GLU A 22 -3.78 7.89 3.72
N LEU A 23 -2.80 8.68 4.18
CA LEU A 23 -1.90 8.29 5.26
C LEU A 23 -2.68 7.96 6.54
N ASN A 24 -3.53 8.88 7.00
CA ASN A 24 -4.28 8.68 8.24
C ASN A 24 -5.30 7.55 8.13
N LEU A 25 -5.96 7.40 6.97
CA LEU A 25 -6.86 6.27 6.72
C LEU A 25 -6.12 4.93 6.86
N GLY A 26 -4.94 4.81 6.26
CA GLY A 26 -4.11 3.61 6.38
C GLY A 26 -3.69 3.32 7.82
N LEU A 27 -3.28 4.36 8.56
CA LEU A 27 -2.87 4.23 9.96
C LEU A 27 -4.05 3.85 10.88
N ILE A 28 -5.23 4.43 10.68
CA ILE A 28 -6.44 4.10 11.45
C ILE A 28 -6.86 2.65 11.19
N LEU A 29 -6.90 2.20 9.93
CA LEU A 29 -7.19 0.81 9.59
C LEU A 29 -6.22 -0.15 10.29
N THR A 30 -4.94 0.20 10.30
CA THR A 30 -3.90 -0.58 10.98
C THR A 30 -4.13 -0.63 12.49
N ALA A 31 -4.42 0.52 13.12
CA ALA A 31 -4.65 0.61 14.57
C ALA A 31 -5.89 -0.21 15.00
N VAL A 32 -6.99 -0.09 14.27
CA VAL A 32 -8.22 -0.88 14.50
C VAL A 32 -7.94 -2.38 14.42
N GLY A 33 -7.24 -2.83 13.39
CA GLY A 33 -6.87 -4.24 13.24
C GLY A 33 -5.97 -4.75 14.37
N ILE A 34 -5.06 -3.92 14.88
CA ILE A 34 -4.18 -4.27 16.00
C ILE A 34 -4.97 -4.37 17.29
N VAL A 35 -5.72 -3.35 17.67
CA VAL A 35 -6.34 -3.24 19.00
C VAL A 35 -7.50 -4.21 19.17
N TYR A 36 -8.37 -4.33 18.17
CA TYR A 36 -9.61 -5.08 18.31
C TYR A 36 -9.53 -6.54 17.87
N PHE A 37 -8.56 -6.89 17.03
CA PHE A 37 -8.48 -8.25 16.51
C PHE A 37 -7.16 -8.96 16.83
N LYS A 38 -6.00 -8.27 16.79
CA LYS A 38 -4.72 -8.91 17.11
C LYS A 38 -4.47 -9.04 18.60
N ASN A 39 -4.61 -7.94 19.34
CA ASN A 39 -4.26 -7.87 20.76
C ASN A 39 -5.10 -8.84 21.61
N PRO A 40 -6.43 -8.90 21.51
CA PRO A 40 -7.26 -9.79 22.34
C PRO A 40 -6.99 -11.28 22.14
N ASN A 41 -6.52 -11.65 20.94
CA ASN A 41 -6.21 -13.04 20.58
C ASN A 41 -4.72 -13.39 20.70
N HIS A 42 -3.89 -12.49 21.21
CA HIS A 42 -2.44 -12.63 21.29
C HIS A 42 -1.78 -12.95 19.92
N PHE A 43 -2.34 -12.44 18.83
CA PHE A 43 -1.81 -12.66 17.48
C PHE A 43 -0.55 -11.80 17.27
N ALA A 44 0.55 -12.23 17.85
CA ALA A 44 1.83 -11.54 17.81
C ALA A 44 2.58 -11.84 16.50
N PHE A 45 2.00 -11.42 15.37
CA PHE A 45 2.67 -11.44 14.07
C PHE A 45 2.76 -10.02 13.50
N GLY A 46 3.77 -9.79 12.68
CA GLY A 46 3.91 -8.55 11.92
C GLY A 46 4.25 -7.33 12.74
N GLY A 47 5.48 -6.94 12.61
CA GLY A 47 5.95 -5.63 12.98
C GLY A 47 6.10 -5.34 14.46
N THR A 48 6.18 -4.07 14.74
CA THR A 48 6.24 -3.55 16.11
C THR A 48 5.05 -3.99 16.93
N SER A 49 3.86 -4.10 16.32
CA SER A 49 2.66 -4.55 17.04
C SER A 49 2.81 -5.98 17.59
N GLY A 50 3.38 -6.91 16.81
CA GLY A 50 3.62 -8.27 17.26
C GLY A 50 4.61 -8.34 18.43
N LEU A 51 5.73 -7.60 18.32
CA LEU A 51 6.70 -7.50 19.41
C LEU A 51 6.09 -6.80 20.63
N SER A 52 5.28 -5.77 20.44
CA SER A 52 4.61 -5.05 21.54
C SER A 52 3.59 -5.92 22.26
N ILE A 53 2.85 -6.80 21.57
CA ILE A 53 1.93 -7.77 22.19
C ILE A 53 2.70 -8.74 23.07
N LEU A 54 3.84 -9.27 22.61
CA LEU A 54 4.70 -10.13 23.41
C LEU A 54 5.23 -9.43 24.66
N LEU A 55 5.70 -8.19 24.51
CA LEU A 55 6.26 -7.43 25.62
C LEU A 55 5.17 -6.97 26.61
N ALA A 56 3.98 -6.62 26.14
CA ALA A 56 2.88 -6.24 27.01
C ALA A 56 2.38 -7.42 27.88
N ASP A 57 2.43 -8.64 27.33
CA ASP A 57 2.14 -9.85 28.11
C ASP A 57 3.23 -10.18 29.15
N LEU A 58 4.51 -9.91 28.84
CA LEU A 58 5.61 -10.08 29.79
C LEU A 58 5.64 -8.98 30.86
N PHE A 59 5.22 -7.78 30.52
CA PHE A 59 5.24 -6.60 31.38
C PHE A 59 3.87 -5.89 31.39
N PRO A 60 2.88 -6.41 32.13
CA PRO A 60 1.49 -5.93 32.09
C PRO A 60 1.27 -4.48 32.56
N LYS A 61 2.30 -3.83 33.08
CA LYS A 61 2.24 -2.41 33.49
C LYS A 61 2.22 -1.45 32.30
N ILE A 62 2.66 -1.88 31.13
CA ILE A 62 2.72 -1.09 29.90
C ILE A 62 1.86 -1.77 28.84
N ASN A 63 0.90 -1.05 28.28
CA ASN A 63 0.04 -1.55 27.23
C ASN A 63 0.76 -1.66 25.87
N VAL A 64 0.12 -2.25 24.87
CA VAL A 64 0.69 -2.48 23.54
C VAL A 64 1.09 -1.16 22.89
N GLY A 65 0.24 -0.13 22.96
CA GLY A 65 0.56 1.21 22.44
C GLY A 65 1.81 1.80 23.07
N GLY A 66 2.00 1.66 24.39
CA GLY A 66 3.19 2.12 25.11
C GLY A 66 4.48 1.45 24.63
N PHE A 67 4.46 0.13 24.42
CA PHE A 67 5.60 -0.57 23.84
C PHE A 67 5.85 -0.17 22.39
N MET A 68 4.81 0.08 21.60
CA MET A 68 4.97 0.58 20.25
C MET A 68 5.70 1.93 20.21
N TRP A 69 5.44 2.83 21.15
CA TRP A 69 6.17 4.09 21.27
C TRP A 69 7.67 3.85 21.49
N ILE A 70 8.03 2.99 22.44
CA ILE A 70 9.43 2.69 22.79
C ILE A 70 10.16 2.06 21.61
N ILE A 71 9.58 1.02 21.00
CA ILE A 71 10.20 0.30 19.89
C ILE A 71 10.34 1.21 18.66
N ASN A 72 9.30 1.98 18.32
CA ASN A 72 9.34 2.90 17.20
C ASN A 72 10.43 3.97 17.36
N MET A 73 10.65 4.47 18.57
CA MET A 73 11.75 5.42 18.83
C MET A 73 13.11 4.83 18.48
N ILE A 74 13.36 3.56 18.87
CA ILE A 74 14.62 2.85 18.57
C ILE A 74 14.76 2.63 17.06
N LEU A 75 13.69 2.12 16.41
CA LEU A 75 13.73 1.75 14.99
C LEU A 75 13.78 2.96 14.06
N VAL A 76 13.22 4.08 14.45
CA VAL A 76 13.34 5.35 13.72
C VAL A 76 14.81 5.80 13.65
N VAL A 77 15.57 5.69 14.76
CA VAL A 77 17.00 6.02 14.75
C VAL A 77 17.76 5.11 13.77
N LEU A 78 17.48 3.80 13.77
CA LEU A 78 18.07 2.87 12.81
C LEU A 78 17.67 3.21 11.36
N GLY A 79 16.41 3.55 11.12
CA GLY A 79 15.92 3.94 9.81
C GLY A 79 16.63 5.17 9.23
N PHE A 80 16.98 6.16 10.05
CA PHE A 80 17.76 7.31 9.60
C PHE A 80 19.11 6.92 9.02
N VAL A 81 19.79 5.96 9.64
CA VAL A 81 21.11 5.51 9.22
C VAL A 81 21.07 4.82 7.85
N PHE A 82 20.05 3.98 7.60
CA PHE A 82 20.00 3.11 6.42
C PHE A 82 19.15 3.64 5.26
N LEU A 83 18.04 4.34 5.52
CA LEU A 83 17.10 4.79 4.50
C LEU A 83 17.25 6.26 4.10
N GLY A 84 17.94 7.05 4.92
CA GLY A 84 18.18 8.47 4.67
C GLY A 84 17.00 9.38 5.01
N VAL A 85 17.28 10.69 5.14
CA VAL A 85 16.36 11.69 5.68
C VAL A 85 15.07 11.88 4.86
N LYS A 86 15.16 11.78 3.53
CA LYS A 86 14.00 12.05 2.65
C LYS A 86 12.88 11.03 2.79
N THR A 87 13.23 9.75 2.95
CA THR A 87 12.27 8.66 3.12
C THR A 87 11.76 8.60 4.57
N MET A 88 12.62 8.99 5.53
CA MET A 88 12.31 8.88 6.96
C MET A 88 11.35 9.95 7.47
N GLY A 89 11.22 11.11 6.83
CA GLY A 89 10.37 12.21 7.33
C GLY A 89 8.91 11.76 7.56
N TRP A 90 8.29 11.17 6.56
CA TRP A 90 6.92 10.65 6.66
C TRP A 90 6.81 9.38 7.50
N THR A 91 7.84 8.54 7.47
CA THR A 91 7.92 7.32 8.29
C THR A 91 7.94 7.64 9.78
N ILE A 92 8.64 8.70 10.20
CA ILE A 92 8.63 9.14 11.59
C ILE A 92 7.22 9.58 11.99
N PHE A 93 6.61 10.47 11.21
CA PHE A 93 5.25 10.93 11.49
C PHE A 93 4.28 9.75 11.59
N SER A 94 4.27 8.84 10.62
CA SER A 94 3.36 7.70 10.61
C SER A 94 3.62 6.70 11.73
N SER A 95 4.88 6.47 12.12
CA SER A 95 5.22 5.60 13.25
C SER A 95 4.64 6.11 14.58
N PHE A 96 4.81 7.40 14.84
CA PHE A 96 4.27 8.00 16.05
C PHE A 96 2.75 8.19 15.99
N ALA A 97 2.20 8.56 14.82
CA ALA A 97 0.77 8.66 14.62
C ALA A 97 0.07 7.30 14.79
N LEU A 98 0.67 6.20 14.28
CA LEU A 98 0.13 4.86 14.50
C LEU A 98 0.12 4.49 15.99
N SER A 99 1.23 4.72 16.71
CA SER A 99 1.29 4.47 18.16
C SER A 99 0.24 5.28 18.92
N PHE A 100 0.01 6.52 18.51
CA PHE A 100 -1.04 7.38 19.07
C PHE A 100 -2.44 6.84 18.78
N TYR A 101 -2.74 6.43 17.54
CA TYR A 101 -4.04 5.83 17.21
C TYR A 101 -4.28 4.50 17.95
N VAL A 102 -3.26 3.67 18.09
CA VAL A 102 -3.36 2.44 18.89
C VAL A 102 -3.68 2.78 20.33
N SER A 103 -2.96 3.74 20.95
CA SER A 103 -3.22 4.16 22.34
C SER A 103 -4.63 4.76 22.52
N ILE A 104 -5.11 5.53 21.53
CA ILE A 104 -6.50 6.05 21.57
C ILE A 104 -7.52 4.91 21.49
N CYS A 105 -7.32 3.96 20.56
CA CYS A 105 -8.23 2.81 20.42
C CYS A 105 -8.28 1.96 21.71
N GLU A 106 -7.12 1.72 22.35
CA GLU A 106 -7.05 1.02 23.63
C GLU A 106 -7.76 1.77 24.76
N TRP A 107 -7.67 3.11 24.77
CA TRP A 107 -8.34 3.95 25.76
C TRP A 107 -9.85 4.02 25.53
N LEU A 108 -10.31 4.15 24.28
CA LEU A 108 -11.72 4.23 23.93
C LEU A 108 -12.48 2.92 24.19
N TYR A 109 -11.86 1.80 23.88
CA TYR A 109 -12.44 0.48 24.04
C TYR A 109 -11.35 -0.53 24.42
N PRO A 110 -11.05 -0.67 25.72
CA PRO A 110 -10.12 -1.67 26.20
C PRO A 110 -10.68 -3.07 25.99
N SER A 111 -10.32 -3.70 24.88
CA SER A 111 -10.80 -5.04 24.53
C SER A 111 -9.84 -6.09 25.07
N ASN A 112 -10.27 -6.82 26.10
CA ASN A 112 -9.52 -7.94 26.67
C ASN A 112 -10.07 -9.31 26.19
N ALA A 113 -11.04 -9.31 25.29
CA ALA A 113 -11.69 -10.51 24.76
C ALA A 113 -11.80 -10.44 23.24
N SER A 114 -11.85 -11.62 22.60
CA SER A 114 -12.12 -11.75 21.16
C SER A 114 -13.32 -10.94 20.73
N MET A 115 -13.19 -10.18 19.63
CA MET A 115 -14.25 -9.29 19.16
C MET A 115 -15.43 -10.07 18.57
N SER A 116 -15.15 -11.16 17.86
CA SER A 116 -16.16 -12.00 17.22
C SER A 116 -16.52 -13.25 18.03
N GLY A 117 -15.72 -13.63 19.02
CA GLY A 117 -15.79 -14.92 19.69
C GLY A 117 -15.22 -16.09 18.89
N ASP A 118 -14.76 -15.85 17.66
CA ASP A 118 -14.13 -16.83 16.78
C ASP A 118 -12.71 -16.37 16.40
N ALA A 119 -11.70 -17.13 16.84
CA ALA A 119 -10.32 -16.79 16.61
C ALA A 119 -9.94 -16.75 15.11
N MET A 120 -10.56 -17.60 14.28
CA MET A 120 -10.28 -17.62 12.83
C MET A 120 -10.87 -16.39 12.14
N LEU A 121 -12.08 -15.99 12.50
CA LEU A 121 -12.69 -14.77 11.99
C LEU A 121 -11.92 -13.53 12.41
N ASP A 122 -11.52 -13.47 13.69
CA ASP A 122 -10.66 -12.38 14.19
C ASP A 122 -9.32 -12.34 13.47
N LEU A 123 -8.72 -13.50 13.13
CA LEU A 123 -7.47 -13.57 12.36
C LEU A 123 -7.63 -12.94 10.98
N VAL A 124 -8.75 -13.18 10.30
CA VAL A 124 -9.00 -12.57 8.99
C VAL A 124 -8.94 -11.04 9.09
N PHE A 125 -9.66 -10.44 10.05
CA PHE A 125 -9.62 -8.98 10.23
C PHE A 125 -8.28 -8.48 10.77
N ALA A 126 -7.61 -9.26 11.64
CA ALA A 126 -6.27 -8.98 12.14
C ALA A 126 -5.20 -8.94 11.03
N VAL A 127 -5.42 -9.64 9.93
CA VAL A 127 -4.57 -9.64 8.73
C VAL A 127 -4.98 -8.52 7.78
N PHE A 128 -6.25 -8.51 7.34
CA PHE A 128 -6.70 -7.64 6.26
C PHE A 128 -6.62 -6.15 6.60
N LEU A 129 -7.09 -5.73 7.79
CA LEU A 129 -7.11 -4.33 8.15
C LEU A 129 -5.70 -3.71 8.23
N PRO A 130 -4.75 -4.30 8.99
CA PRO A 130 -3.39 -3.77 9.03
C PRO A 130 -2.64 -3.89 7.70
N ALA A 131 -2.87 -4.97 6.95
CA ALA A 131 -2.19 -5.17 5.66
C ALA A 131 -2.65 -4.16 4.60
N LEU A 132 -3.96 -3.90 4.50
CA LEU A 132 -4.49 -2.86 3.61
C LEU A 132 -4.04 -1.48 4.06
N GLY A 133 -4.05 -1.21 5.37
CA GLY A 133 -3.55 0.05 5.92
C GLY A 133 -2.07 0.27 5.59
N ALA A 134 -1.24 -0.75 5.80
CA ALA A 134 0.18 -0.71 5.45
C ALA A 134 0.41 -0.53 3.94
N ALA A 135 -0.37 -1.22 3.09
CA ALA A 135 -0.24 -1.09 1.64
C ALA A 135 -0.53 0.34 1.15
N ILE A 136 -1.56 1.00 1.70
CA ILE A 136 -1.86 2.42 1.41
C ILE A 136 -0.67 3.31 1.81
N VAL A 137 -0.13 3.09 3.01
CA VAL A 137 1.01 3.87 3.53
C VAL A 137 2.27 3.65 2.70
N PHE A 138 2.55 2.41 2.26
CA PHE A 138 3.70 2.10 1.40
C PHE A 138 3.55 2.68 -0.01
N ASP A 139 2.34 2.72 -0.57
CA ASP A 139 2.11 3.27 -1.91
C ASP A 139 2.41 4.77 -2.00
N ILE A 140 2.10 5.51 -0.96
CA ILE A 140 2.42 6.95 -0.86
C ILE A 140 3.89 7.21 -0.47
N GLY A 141 4.72 6.17 -0.36
CA GLY A 141 6.14 6.28 -0.05
C GLY A 141 6.47 6.50 1.42
N ALA A 142 5.55 6.20 2.32
CA ALA A 142 5.77 6.19 3.76
C ALA A 142 5.86 4.74 4.29
N SER A 143 6.01 4.56 5.60
CA SER A 143 5.97 3.28 6.28
C SER A 143 5.14 3.42 7.56
N THR A 144 4.51 2.36 8.02
CA THR A 144 3.81 2.37 9.31
C THR A 144 4.78 2.41 10.50
N GLY A 145 6.08 2.33 10.22
CA GLY A 145 7.15 2.33 11.22
C GLY A 145 7.48 0.93 11.75
N GLY A 146 8.27 0.89 12.82
CA GLY A 146 8.62 -0.36 13.47
C GLY A 146 9.43 -1.30 12.59
N THR A 147 9.16 -2.61 12.64
CA THR A 147 9.89 -3.60 11.82
C THR A 147 9.62 -3.45 10.33
N ASP A 148 8.60 -2.68 9.92
CA ASP A 148 8.41 -2.31 8.52
C ASP A 148 9.62 -1.50 8.00
N ILE A 149 10.32 -0.75 8.87
CA ILE A 149 11.60 -0.09 8.53
C ILE A 149 12.67 -1.16 8.21
N VAL A 150 12.72 -2.23 8.99
CA VAL A 150 13.65 -3.36 8.73
C VAL A 150 13.30 -4.02 7.39
N ALA A 151 12.03 -4.24 7.12
CA ALA A 151 11.57 -4.79 5.84
C ALA A 151 11.92 -3.88 4.65
N LEU A 152 11.76 -2.56 4.79
CA LEU A 152 12.18 -1.59 3.76
C LEU A 152 13.70 -1.60 3.53
N ILE A 153 14.49 -1.75 4.59
CA ILE A 153 15.95 -1.93 4.47
C ILE A 153 16.25 -3.21 3.69
N LEU A 154 15.64 -4.33 4.07
CA LEU A 154 15.81 -5.61 3.35
C LEU A 154 15.40 -5.48 1.89
N ALA A 155 14.22 -4.94 1.59
CA ALA A 155 13.75 -4.75 0.23
C ALA A 155 14.69 -3.85 -0.61
N LYS A 156 15.26 -2.82 0.01
CA LYS A 156 16.21 -1.91 -0.65
C LYS A 156 17.52 -2.62 -1.04
N TYR A 157 18.05 -3.49 -0.18
CA TYR A 157 19.35 -4.13 -0.39
C TYR A 157 19.30 -5.52 -1.03
N THR A 158 18.13 -6.17 -1.07
CA THR A 158 17.97 -7.54 -1.59
C THR A 158 17.05 -7.65 -2.80
N SER A 159 16.45 -6.55 -3.27
CA SER A 159 15.45 -6.54 -4.35
C SER A 159 14.21 -7.43 -4.08
N MET A 160 13.93 -7.74 -2.82
CA MET A 160 12.75 -8.50 -2.41
C MET A 160 11.50 -7.62 -2.48
N GLU A 161 10.35 -8.23 -2.76
CA GLU A 161 9.04 -7.58 -2.58
C GLU A 161 8.83 -7.23 -1.10
N ILE A 162 8.08 -6.16 -0.85
CA ILE A 162 7.90 -5.62 0.52
C ILE A 162 7.25 -6.66 1.44
N GLY A 163 6.24 -7.40 0.96
CA GLY A 163 5.58 -8.43 1.77
C GLY A 163 6.50 -9.60 2.13
N LYS A 164 7.37 -10.03 1.21
CA LYS A 164 8.39 -11.05 1.50
C LYS A 164 9.41 -10.54 2.50
N ALA A 165 9.84 -9.29 2.40
CA ALA A 165 10.75 -8.66 3.34
C ALA A 165 10.11 -8.54 4.73
N LEU A 166 8.82 -8.19 4.82
CA LEU A 166 8.04 -8.20 6.06
C LEU A 166 7.98 -9.60 6.68
N MET A 167 7.75 -10.63 5.87
CA MET A 167 7.72 -12.02 6.36
C MET A 167 9.07 -12.42 6.98
N VAL A 168 10.17 -12.12 6.32
CA VAL A 168 11.52 -12.45 6.83
C VAL A 168 11.85 -11.68 8.10
N SER A 169 11.50 -10.39 8.17
CA SER A 169 11.77 -9.58 9.37
C SER A 169 10.98 -10.03 10.60
N ASP A 170 9.79 -10.56 10.39
CA ASP A 170 8.84 -10.83 11.46
C ASP A 170 8.85 -12.31 11.93
N ILE A 171 9.57 -13.20 11.25
CA ILE A 171 9.57 -14.65 11.56
C ILE A 171 10.03 -14.95 12.99
N LEU A 172 11.03 -14.22 13.50
CA LEU A 172 11.53 -14.39 14.86
C LEU A 172 10.47 -14.04 15.91
N ILE A 173 9.66 -13.02 15.63
CA ILE A 173 8.57 -12.60 16.51
C ILE A 173 7.51 -13.70 16.60
N VAL A 174 7.18 -14.30 15.46
CA VAL A 174 6.19 -15.39 15.38
C VAL A 174 6.68 -16.64 16.11
N LEU A 175 7.97 -16.98 15.99
CA LEU A 175 8.56 -18.09 16.74
C LEU A 175 8.52 -17.84 18.26
N ALA A 176 8.83 -16.63 18.70
CA ALA A 176 8.71 -16.22 20.09
C ALA A 176 7.26 -16.27 20.59
N ALA A 177 6.28 -15.88 19.74
CA ALA A 177 4.86 -15.99 20.05
C ALA A 177 4.40 -17.46 20.23
N ALA A 178 4.85 -18.36 19.36
CA ALA A 178 4.56 -19.79 19.47
C ALA A 178 5.09 -20.39 20.79
N TRP A 179 6.29 -19.97 21.18
CA TRP A 179 6.87 -20.41 22.44
C TRP A 179 6.13 -19.83 23.66
N ARG A 180 5.71 -18.56 23.61
CA ARG A 180 5.09 -17.86 24.76
C ARG A 180 3.61 -18.19 24.93
N PHE A 181 2.84 -18.17 23.86
CA PHE A 181 1.37 -18.32 23.87
C PHE A 181 0.90 -19.73 23.49
N GLY A 182 1.82 -20.63 23.24
CA GLY A 182 1.55 -22.01 22.86
C GLY A 182 1.40 -22.24 21.36
N MET A 183 1.43 -23.52 20.97
CA MET A 183 1.48 -23.93 19.56
C MET A 183 0.24 -23.49 18.76
N GLY A 184 -0.96 -23.52 19.37
CA GLY A 184 -2.18 -23.11 18.69
C GLY A 184 -2.13 -21.64 18.24
N THR A 185 -1.80 -20.72 19.17
CA THR A 185 -1.62 -19.30 18.84
C THR A 185 -0.45 -19.10 17.89
N GLY A 186 0.63 -19.87 18.03
CA GLY A 186 1.76 -19.85 17.13
C GLY A 186 1.38 -20.17 15.68
N LEU A 187 0.53 -21.18 15.46
CA LEU A 187 0.04 -21.54 14.13
C LEU A 187 -0.84 -20.41 13.52
N TYR A 188 -1.70 -19.78 14.33
CA TYR A 188 -2.43 -18.58 13.90
C TYR A 188 -1.47 -17.44 13.54
N CYS A 189 -0.40 -17.23 14.30
CA CYS A 189 0.60 -16.21 14.00
C CYS A 189 1.35 -16.49 12.69
N ILE A 190 1.71 -17.76 12.41
CA ILE A 190 2.30 -18.15 11.13
C ILE A 190 1.34 -17.87 9.98
N LEU A 191 0.09 -18.32 10.09
CA LEU A 191 -0.94 -18.09 9.08
C LEU A 191 -1.19 -16.59 8.87
N GLY A 192 -1.23 -15.82 9.97
CA GLY A 192 -1.39 -14.37 9.93
C GLY A 192 -0.22 -13.66 9.26
N LEU A 193 1.03 -14.08 9.52
CA LEU A 193 2.21 -13.54 8.89
C LEU A 193 2.23 -13.79 7.38
N MET A 194 1.93 -15.04 6.96
CA MET A 194 1.79 -15.38 5.54
C MET A 194 0.67 -14.58 4.88
N GLY A 195 -0.51 -14.54 5.50
CA GLY A 195 -1.65 -13.78 5.01
C GLY A 195 -1.34 -12.28 4.87
N LYS A 196 -0.68 -11.67 5.87
CA LYS A 196 -0.23 -10.26 5.80
C LYS A 196 0.68 -10.03 4.59
N SER A 197 1.66 -10.90 4.36
CA SER A 197 2.59 -10.78 3.22
C SER A 197 1.84 -10.77 1.89
N PHE A 198 0.96 -11.77 1.66
CA PHE A 198 0.16 -11.85 0.43
C PHE A 198 -0.78 -10.66 0.24
N VAL A 199 -1.45 -10.22 1.30
CA VAL A 199 -2.38 -9.10 1.21
C VAL A 199 -1.64 -7.79 0.93
N VAL A 200 -0.49 -7.55 1.56
CA VAL A 200 0.33 -6.34 1.32
C VAL A 200 0.82 -6.31 -0.13
N ASP A 201 1.45 -7.39 -0.62
CA ASP A 201 1.97 -7.43 -1.98
C ASP A 201 0.84 -7.30 -3.01
N GLY A 202 -0.25 -8.05 -2.84
CA GLY A 202 -1.41 -7.98 -3.73
C GLY A 202 -2.10 -6.61 -3.70
N ALA A 203 -2.17 -5.95 -2.54
CA ALA A 203 -2.76 -4.61 -2.42
C ALA A 203 -1.86 -3.56 -3.11
N ILE A 204 -0.55 -3.58 -2.87
CA ILE A 204 0.41 -2.68 -3.52
C ILE A 204 0.38 -2.87 -5.04
N GLU A 205 0.39 -4.13 -5.52
CA GLU A 205 0.30 -4.42 -6.94
C GLU A 205 -0.98 -3.84 -7.54
N ASN A 206 -2.14 -4.09 -6.92
CA ASN A 206 -3.44 -3.58 -7.40
C ASN A 206 -3.52 -2.05 -7.43
N ILE A 207 -2.97 -1.35 -6.42
CA ILE A 207 -2.94 0.11 -6.38
C ILE A 207 -2.06 0.66 -7.51
N ARG A 208 -0.92 0.03 -7.77
CA ARG A 208 0.05 0.45 -8.80
C ARG A 208 -0.32 0.04 -10.21
N LEU A 209 -1.26 -0.87 -10.36
CA LEU A 209 -1.66 -1.45 -11.63
C LEU A 209 -2.10 -0.38 -12.63
N ARG A 210 -1.46 -0.37 -13.79
CA ARG A 210 -1.82 0.50 -14.92
C ARG A 210 -2.42 -0.35 -16.04
N LYS A 211 -3.10 0.30 -16.95
CA LYS A 211 -3.71 -0.31 -18.13
C LYS A 211 -2.97 0.19 -19.36
N VAL A 212 -2.34 -0.72 -20.08
CA VAL A 212 -1.86 -0.46 -21.42
C VAL A 212 -3.03 -0.69 -22.36
N CYS A 213 -3.46 0.35 -23.05
CA CYS A 213 -4.53 0.32 -24.02
C CYS A 213 -3.95 0.42 -25.42
N THR A 214 -4.20 -0.57 -26.25
CA THR A 214 -3.86 -0.58 -27.67
C THR A 214 -5.15 -0.52 -28.47
N ILE A 215 -5.31 0.55 -29.26
CA ILE A 215 -6.53 0.84 -30.03
C ILE A 215 -6.17 0.78 -31.50
N MET A 216 -6.95 0.05 -32.28
CA MET A 216 -6.84 -0.01 -33.74
C MET A 216 -8.05 0.69 -34.34
N THR A 217 -7.82 1.75 -35.11
CA THR A 217 -8.88 2.59 -35.68
C THR A 217 -8.50 3.14 -37.06
N ALA A 218 -9.51 3.35 -37.90
CA ALA A 218 -9.36 4.09 -39.15
C ALA A 218 -9.40 5.62 -38.93
N ASN A 219 -10.01 6.09 -37.81
CA ASN A 219 -10.17 7.52 -37.51
C ASN A 219 -9.50 7.86 -36.15
N PRO A 220 -8.16 8.06 -36.12
CA PRO A 220 -7.43 8.24 -34.87
C PRO A 220 -7.65 9.62 -34.20
N GLN A 221 -8.00 10.67 -34.95
CA GLN A 221 -7.97 12.04 -34.45
C GLN A 221 -8.92 12.30 -33.27
N PRO A 222 -10.21 11.93 -33.32
CA PRO A 222 -11.12 12.15 -32.18
C PRO A 222 -10.67 11.43 -30.90
N ILE A 223 -10.04 10.24 -31.07
CA ILE A 223 -9.54 9.43 -29.94
C ILE A 223 -8.30 10.09 -29.35
N LEU A 224 -7.40 10.61 -30.17
CA LEU A 224 -6.21 11.34 -29.73
C LEU A 224 -6.59 12.60 -28.98
N ASP A 225 -7.55 13.37 -29.51
CA ASP A 225 -8.03 14.59 -28.88
C ASP A 225 -8.62 14.29 -27.49
N PHE A 226 -9.41 13.23 -27.37
CA PHE A 226 -9.95 12.77 -26.08
C PHE A 226 -8.83 12.34 -25.10
N ILE A 227 -7.83 11.57 -25.57
CA ILE A 227 -6.70 11.15 -24.72
C ILE A 227 -5.87 12.34 -24.26
N ILE A 228 -5.59 13.29 -25.15
CA ILE A 228 -4.70 14.43 -24.88
C ILE A 228 -5.41 15.49 -24.03
N HIS A 229 -6.59 15.92 -24.44
CA HIS A 229 -7.26 17.08 -23.86
C HIS A 229 -8.14 16.71 -22.65
N ASP A 230 -8.92 15.64 -22.73
CA ASP A 230 -9.83 15.26 -21.64
C ASP A 230 -9.15 14.40 -20.57
N MET A 231 -8.24 13.51 -20.99
CA MET A 231 -7.53 12.65 -20.03
C MET A 231 -6.18 13.19 -19.59
N ASN A 232 -5.66 14.23 -20.27
CA ASN A 232 -4.32 14.78 -20.03
C ASN A 232 -3.24 13.67 -20.04
N ARG A 233 -3.29 12.83 -21.09
CA ARG A 233 -2.35 11.71 -21.31
C ARG A 233 -1.78 11.77 -22.71
N SER A 234 -0.66 11.08 -22.92
CA SER A 234 -0.05 10.92 -24.24
C SER A 234 -0.41 9.57 -24.84
N ALA A 235 -0.36 9.50 -26.17
CA ALA A 235 -0.45 8.25 -26.91
C ALA A 235 0.66 8.19 -27.97
N THR A 236 1.13 6.98 -28.27
CA THR A 236 1.99 6.70 -29.42
C THR A 236 1.11 6.25 -30.57
N VAL A 237 1.37 6.77 -31.75
CA VAL A 237 0.63 6.45 -32.98
C VAL A 237 1.55 5.68 -33.92
N GLU A 238 1.13 4.52 -34.36
CA GLU A 238 1.79 3.72 -35.37
C GLU A 238 0.84 3.48 -36.55
N LYS A 239 1.37 3.48 -37.77
CA LYS A 239 0.59 3.13 -38.95
C LYS A 239 0.66 1.63 -39.17
N ALA A 240 -0.47 1.02 -39.44
CA ALA A 240 -0.61 -0.39 -39.70
C ALA A 240 -1.56 -0.65 -40.87
N TYR A 241 -1.54 -1.86 -41.39
CA TYR A 241 -2.45 -2.32 -42.43
C TYR A 241 -3.20 -3.57 -41.99
N GLY A 242 -4.48 -3.59 -42.26
CA GLY A 242 -5.27 -4.80 -42.02
C GLY A 242 -4.80 -5.94 -42.93
N ALA A 243 -4.41 -7.07 -42.39
CA ALA A 243 -3.90 -8.20 -43.18
C ALA A 243 -4.93 -8.76 -44.18
N TYR A 244 -6.20 -8.67 -43.84
CA TYR A 244 -7.30 -9.15 -44.70
C TYR A 244 -7.86 -8.05 -45.64
N THR A 245 -8.07 -6.88 -45.09
CA THR A 245 -8.71 -5.75 -45.82
C THR A 245 -7.74 -4.90 -46.60
N HIS A 246 -6.45 -4.98 -46.30
CA HIS A 246 -5.37 -4.13 -46.83
C HIS A 246 -5.61 -2.62 -46.66
N HIS A 247 -6.58 -2.23 -45.79
CA HIS A 247 -6.83 -0.83 -45.46
C HIS A 247 -5.80 -0.32 -44.41
N GLU A 248 -5.42 0.94 -44.55
CA GLU A 248 -4.59 1.65 -43.57
C GLU A 248 -5.37 1.84 -42.27
N LEU A 249 -4.74 1.54 -41.17
CA LEU A 249 -5.22 1.68 -39.81
C LEU A 249 -4.17 2.40 -38.98
N SER A 250 -4.61 3.09 -37.93
CA SER A 250 -3.72 3.64 -36.89
C SER A 250 -3.81 2.79 -35.64
N VAL A 251 -2.67 2.43 -35.09
CA VAL A 251 -2.54 1.78 -33.79
C VAL A 251 -2.14 2.82 -32.76
N LEU A 252 -3.00 3.06 -31.80
CA LEU A 252 -2.76 4.01 -30.71
C LEU A 252 -2.42 3.24 -29.46
N VAL A 253 -1.24 3.48 -28.89
CA VAL A 253 -0.80 2.87 -27.63
C VAL A 253 -0.76 3.95 -26.55
N THR A 254 -1.50 3.75 -25.48
CA THR A 254 -1.54 4.68 -24.34
C THR A 254 -1.56 3.93 -23.02
N VAL A 255 -1.03 4.57 -21.98
CA VAL A 255 -0.99 4.02 -20.62
C VAL A 255 -1.89 4.84 -19.71
N LEU A 256 -2.87 4.17 -19.12
CA LEU A 256 -3.96 4.77 -18.39
C LEU A 256 -4.12 4.16 -16.99
N THR A 257 -4.79 4.88 -16.10
CA THR A 257 -5.34 4.32 -14.87
C THR A 257 -6.57 3.45 -15.19
N ARG A 258 -6.98 2.58 -14.27
CA ARG A 258 -8.20 1.76 -14.43
C ARG A 258 -9.43 2.60 -14.77
N ARG A 259 -9.59 3.77 -14.10
CA ARG A 259 -10.71 4.69 -14.33
C ARG A 259 -10.66 5.30 -15.74
N GLN A 260 -9.47 5.77 -16.15
CA GLN A 260 -9.28 6.36 -17.49
C GLN A 260 -9.49 5.32 -18.60
N ALA A 261 -9.01 4.09 -18.42
CA ALA A 261 -9.25 3.01 -19.40
C ALA A 261 -10.75 2.69 -19.56
N LEU A 262 -11.53 2.75 -18.46
CA LEU A 262 -12.98 2.61 -18.53
C LEU A 262 -13.64 3.79 -19.28
N GLN A 263 -13.19 5.01 -19.04
CA GLN A 263 -13.68 6.20 -19.76
C GLN A 263 -13.36 6.10 -21.25
N LEU A 264 -12.13 5.70 -21.61
CA LEU A 264 -11.73 5.50 -23.00
C LEU A 264 -12.58 4.42 -23.70
N ARG A 265 -12.81 3.29 -23.04
CA ARG A 265 -13.67 2.21 -23.57
C ARG A 265 -15.09 2.69 -23.85
N ASN A 266 -15.66 3.51 -22.94
CA ASN A 266 -17.00 4.06 -23.12
C ASN A 266 -17.04 5.07 -24.28
N PHE A 267 -16.01 5.94 -24.36
CA PHE A 267 -15.86 6.89 -25.47
C PHE A 267 -15.79 6.18 -26.83
N LEU A 268 -14.97 5.12 -26.95
CA LEU A 268 -14.86 4.35 -28.18
C LEU A 268 -16.18 3.69 -28.58
N ARG A 269 -16.90 3.14 -27.61
CA ARG A 269 -18.21 2.51 -27.87
C ARG A 269 -19.23 3.48 -28.44
N GLU A 270 -19.16 4.76 -28.06
CA GLU A 270 -20.09 5.80 -28.47
C GLU A 270 -19.68 6.50 -29.78
N ASN A 271 -18.36 6.73 -29.97
CA ASN A 271 -17.84 7.57 -31.04
C ASN A 271 -17.13 6.80 -32.17
N ASP A 272 -16.62 5.58 -31.89
CA ASP A 272 -15.99 4.73 -32.89
C ASP A 272 -16.22 3.24 -32.58
N PRO A 273 -17.47 2.76 -32.77
CA PRO A 273 -17.84 1.37 -32.45
C PRO A 273 -17.14 0.32 -33.33
N GLN A 274 -16.49 0.73 -34.42
CA GLN A 274 -15.72 -0.18 -35.29
C GLN A 274 -14.26 -0.33 -34.84
N SER A 275 -13.80 0.50 -33.93
CA SER A 275 -12.46 0.39 -33.38
C SER A 275 -12.32 -0.87 -32.53
N PHE A 276 -11.12 -1.43 -32.53
CA PHE A 276 -10.76 -2.54 -31.68
C PHE A 276 -9.82 -2.07 -30.57
N ILE A 277 -10.14 -2.37 -29.32
CA ILE A 277 -9.32 -2.02 -28.16
C ILE A 277 -8.90 -3.26 -27.39
N THR A 278 -7.59 -3.39 -27.13
CA THR A 278 -7.01 -4.35 -26.18
C THR A 278 -6.58 -3.59 -24.93
N ILE A 279 -6.99 -4.07 -23.75
CA ILE A 279 -6.62 -3.51 -22.46
C ILE A 279 -5.87 -4.57 -21.66
N VAL A 280 -4.57 -4.36 -21.45
CA VAL A 280 -3.71 -5.28 -20.71
C VAL A 280 -3.29 -4.63 -19.38
N ASN A 281 -3.23 -5.46 -18.34
CA ASN A 281 -2.67 -5.02 -17.05
C ASN A 281 -1.15 -4.95 -17.15
N SER A 282 -0.58 -3.87 -16.63
CA SER A 282 0.85 -3.76 -16.42
C SER A 282 1.11 -3.38 -14.97
N SER A 283 1.86 -4.21 -14.27
CA SER A 283 2.26 -3.99 -12.89
C SER A 283 3.40 -2.98 -12.77
N GLU A 284 4.21 -2.83 -13.84
CA GLU A 284 5.35 -1.94 -13.84
C GLU A 284 5.43 -1.11 -15.12
N ILE A 285 5.44 0.21 -14.95
CA ILE A 285 5.68 1.18 -16.02
C ILE A 285 6.66 2.22 -15.49
N ILE A 286 7.79 2.31 -16.16
CA ILE A 286 8.88 3.22 -15.80
C ILE A 286 9.02 4.27 -16.90
N GLY A 287 9.06 5.55 -16.52
CA GLY A 287 9.23 6.66 -17.46
C GLY A 287 8.64 7.97 -16.99
N LYS A 288 8.80 9.02 -17.79
CA LYS A 288 8.30 10.37 -17.47
C LYS A 288 6.78 10.37 -17.34
N GLY A 289 6.28 10.81 -16.19
CA GLY A 289 4.85 10.79 -15.85
C GLY A 289 4.40 9.53 -15.12
N PHE A 290 5.29 8.58 -14.90
CA PHE A 290 5.12 7.34 -14.13
C PHE A 290 6.26 7.21 -13.10
N ARG A 291 6.69 5.99 -12.79
CA ARG A 291 7.79 5.75 -11.86
C ARG A 291 9.12 6.20 -12.48
N SER A 292 10.01 6.83 -11.69
CA SER A 292 11.36 7.16 -12.14
C SER A 292 12.26 5.91 -12.20
N PHE A 293 13.34 5.97 -13.00
CA PHE A 293 14.34 4.89 -13.11
C PHE A 293 15.22 4.71 -11.85
N ASN A 294 14.93 5.45 -10.75
CA ASN A 294 15.73 5.41 -9.51
C ASN A 294 15.06 4.58 -8.43
#